data_9687d26d0e62cb369650e6988334bf2c
#
_entry.id   9687d26d0e62cb369650e6988334bf2c
#
_cell.length_a   1.000
_cell.length_b   1.000
_cell.length_c   1.000
_cell.angle_alpha   90.00
_cell.angle_beta   90.00
_cell.angle_gamma   90.00
#
_symmetry.space_group_name_H-M   'P 1'
#
loop_
_entity.id
_entity.type
_entity.pdbx_description
1 polymer ?
#
loop_
_entity_poly.entity_id
_entity_poly.type
_entity_poly.pdbx_seq_one_letter_code
_entity_poly.pdbx_strand_id
1 'polypeptide(L)'
;MFLKEFEIRWNDLDANRHLANVSYLAYAGETRMAFLQSMGISYQTLIELGIGPIVFYEHLYYFKEALPGQNIRVSVSLAGMSKGGTFFEFEHNYYDEKGTNLARCEMMGAWMNLKTRKLAELPSTLLSQFQEVNKSVNYKELSTKDTRKWNKIPKDLNL
;
A
#
# COMPACT_ATOMS: atom_id res chain seq x y z
N MET A 1 15.19 3.19 -3.18
CA MET A 1 14.06 2.71 -2.32
C MET A 1 13.43 3.93 -1.69
N PHE A 2 12.11 4.09 -1.76
CA PHE A 2 11.40 5.18 -1.09
C PHE A 2 11.17 4.79 0.37
N LEU A 3 11.41 5.73 1.30
CA LEU A 3 11.24 5.57 2.74
C LEU A 3 10.54 6.81 3.29
N LYS A 4 9.56 6.60 4.16
CA LYS A 4 8.93 7.65 4.96
C LYS A 4 9.17 7.36 6.43
N GLU A 5 9.60 8.37 7.20
CA GLU A 5 9.82 8.26 8.64
C GLU A 5 8.58 8.69 9.41
N PHE A 6 8.31 8.02 10.52
CA PHE A 6 7.22 8.28 11.45
C PHE A 6 7.75 8.20 12.88
N GLU A 7 7.34 9.14 13.70
CA GLU A 7 7.43 9.05 15.15
C GLU A 7 6.23 8.27 15.68
N ILE A 8 6.46 7.27 16.52
CA ILE A 8 5.37 6.52 17.19
C ILE A 8 4.79 7.40 18.30
N ARG A 9 3.59 7.91 18.07
CA ARG A 9 2.89 8.81 18.97
C ARG A 9 2.06 8.02 19.99
N TRP A 10 1.68 8.67 21.05
CA TRP A 10 0.81 8.10 22.11
C TRP A 10 -0.49 7.47 21.56
N ASN A 11 -1.16 8.12 20.63
CA ASN A 11 -2.42 7.64 20.04
C ASN A 11 -2.24 6.53 19.01
N ASP A 12 -1.02 6.15 18.67
CA ASP A 12 -0.71 5.05 17.77
C ASP A 12 -0.57 3.71 18.53
N LEU A 13 -0.70 3.71 19.86
CA LEU A 13 -0.43 2.56 20.72
C LEU A 13 -1.69 1.74 21.03
N ASP A 14 -1.48 0.45 21.28
CA ASP A 14 -2.48 -0.47 21.82
C ASP A 14 -2.39 -0.61 23.35
N ALA A 15 -3.24 -1.45 23.93
CA ALA A 15 -3.26 -1.74 25.37
C ALA A 15 -1.95 -2.40 25.88
N ASN A 16 -1.15 -3.01 25.03
CA ASN A 16 0.15 -3.61 25.34
C ASN A 16 1.29 -2.59 25.28
N ARG A 17 0.99 -1.33 24.97
CA ARG A 17 1.97 -0.25 24.74
C ARG A 17 2.87 -0.50 23.53
N HIS A 18 2.40 -1.24 22.56
CA HIS A 18 3.04 -1.44 21.27
C HIS A 18 2.32 -0.62 20.22
N LEU A 19 2.99 -0.39 19.08
CA LEU A 19 2.34 0.18 17.91
C LEU A 19 1.13 -0.70 17.53
N ALA A 20 -0.06 -0.11 17.52
CA ALA A 20 -1.30 -0.81 17.24
C ALA A 20 -1.35 -1.32 15.79
N ASN A 21 -2.00 -2.45 15.54
CA ASN A 21 -2.16 -3.02 14.21
C ASN A 21 -2.78 -2.03 13.20
N VAL A 22 -3.74 -1.22 13.63
CA VAL A 22 -4.36 -0.17 12.78
C VAL A 22 -3.37 0.92 12.39
N SER A 23 -2.40 1.24 13.25
CA SER A 23 -1.37 2.24 12.99
C SER A 23 -0.38 1.80 11.91
N TYR A 24 -0.06 0.51 11.84
CA TYR A 24 0.74 -0.04 10.73
C TYR A 24 0.05 0.20 9.39
N LEU A 25 -1.26 -0.05 9.28
CA LEU A 25 -2.03 0.19 8.06
C LEU A 25 -2.10 1.68 7.71
N ALA A 26 -2.29 2.55 8.71
CA ALA A 26 -2.28 3.99 8.51
C ALA A 26 -0.93 4.48 7.97
N TYR A 27 0.18 4.03 8.55
CA TYR A 27 1.53 4.38 8.10
C TYR A 27 1.83 3.86 6.69
N ALA A 28 1.38 2.65 6.34
CA ALA A 28 1.46 2.16 4.96
C ALA A 28 0.69 3.04 3.99
N GLY A 29 -0.54 3.44 4.35
CA GLY A 29 -1.38 4.33 3.55
C GLY A 29 -0.72 5.69 3.30
N GLU A 30 -0.20 6.32 4.36
CA GLU A 30 0.52 7.59 4.25
C GLU A 30 1.82 7.46 3.43
N THR A 31 2.52 6.33 3.56
CA THR A 31 3.74 6.07 2.77
C THR A 31 3.41 5.94 1.29
N ARG A 32 2.33 5.24 0.94
CA ARG A 32 1.84 5.14 -0.45
C ARG A 32 1.52 6.51 -1.04
N MET A 33 0.78 7.35 -0.30
CA MET A 33 0.45 8.70 -0.78
C MET A 33 1.68 9.58 -0.94
N ALA A 34 2.62 9.53 0.00
CA ALA A 34 3.88 10.27 -0.11
C ALA A 34 4.72 9.78 -1.30
N PHE A 35 4.73 8.48 -1.56
CA PHE A 35 5.39 7.89 -2.72
C PHE A 35 4.75 8.38 -4.03
N LEU A 36 3.42 8.35 -4.16
CA LEU A 36 2.72 8.87 -5.33
C LEU A 36 3.04 10.36 -5.54
N GLN A 37 3.02 11.16 -4.48
CA GLN A 37 3.37 12.58 -4.54
C GLN A 37 4.81 12.79 -5.02
N SER A 38 5.76 11.94 -4.62
CA SER A 38 7.16 12.03 -5.08
C SER A 38 7.31 11.79 -6.59
N MET A 39 6.32 11.10 -7.20
CA MET A 39 6.21 10.92 -8.64
C MET A 39 5.37 12.00 -9.34
N GLY A 40 4.96 13.05 -8.63
CA GLY A 40 4.08 14.09 -9.17
C GLY A 40 2.59 13.70 -9.22
N ILE A 41 2.21 12.56 -8.65
CA ILE A 41 0.82 12.09 -8.59
C ILE A 41 0.20 12.57 -7.27
N SER A 42 -0.29 13.80 -7.26
CA SER A 42 -0.96 14.39 -6.10
C SER A 42 -2.43 13.94 -6.03
N TYR A 43 -3.07 14.23 -4.89
CA TYR A 43 -4.50 14.08 -4.73
C TYR A 43 -5.29 14.87 -5.80
N GLN A 44 -4.83 16.10 -6.10
CA GLN A 44 -5.43 16.94 -7.15
C GLN A 44 -5.33 16.29 -8.53
N THR A 45 -4.15 15.73 -8.86
CA THR A 45 -3.94 14.99 -10.12
C THR A 45 -4.90 13.83 -10.26
N LEU A 46 -5.13 13.06 -9.19
CA LEU A 46 -6.06 11.93 -9.21
C LEU A 46 -7.51 12.38 -9.43
N ILE A 47 -7.92 13.51 -8.82
CA ILE A 47 -9.26 14.10 -9.04
C ILE A 47 -9.41 14.53 -10.51
N GLU A 48 -8.44 15.23 -11.06
CA GLU A 48 -8.46 15.72 -12.45
C GLU A 48 -8.55 14.57 -13.46
N LEU A 49 -7.86 13.47 -13.18
CA LEU A 49 -7.93 12.24 -13.97
C LEU A 49 -9.21 11.43 -13.72
N GLY A 50 -9.97 11.77 -12.68
CA GLY A 50 -11.20 11.06 -12.30
C GLY A 50 -10.96 9.62 -11.85
N ILE A 51 -9.78 9.32 -11.32
CA ILE A 51 -9.40 7.98 -10.82
C ILE A 51 -8.99 8.03 -9.35
N GLY A 52 -9.18 6.91 -8.67
CA GLY A 52 -8.73 6.75 -7.28
C GLY A 52 -8.28 5.32 -7.00
N PRO A 53 -7.30 5.13 -6.09
CA PRO A 53 -6.88 3.80 -5.68
C PRO A 53 -7.90 3.18 -4.74
N ILE A 54 -8.15 1.89 -4.91
CA ILE A 54 -8.95 1.07 -3.99
C ILE A 54 -8.11 -0.11 -3.52
N VAL A 55 -8.40 -0.59 -2.32
CA VAL A 55 -7.71 -1.73 -1.71
C VAL A 55 -8.63 -2.94 -1.73
N PHE A 56 -8.12 -4.10 -2.16
CA PHE A 56 -8.83 -5.38 -2.09
C PHE A 56 -8.49 -6.15 -0.84
N TYR A 57 -7.22 -6.17 -0.46
CA TYR A 57 -6.76 -6.77 0.79
C TYR A 57 -5.42 -6.18 1.23
N GLU A 58 -5.14 -6.29 2.52
CA GLU A 58 -3.85 -6.02 3.13
C GLU A 58 -3.50 -7.19 4.05
N HIS A 59 -2.25 -7.66 3.95
CA HIS A 59 -1.68 -8.69 4.81
C HIS A 59 -0.55 -8.11 5.62
N LEU A 60 -0.67 -8.16 6.94
CA LEU A 60 0.36 -7.73 7.88
C LEU A 60 1.06 -8.93 8.52
N TYR A 61 2.38 -8.89 8.52
CA TYR A 61 3.27 -9.82 9.22
C TYR A 61 4.05 -9.03 10.26
N TYR A 62 3.97 -9.45 11.51
CA TYR A 62 4.66 -8.82 12.63
C TYR A 62 5.84 -9.70 13.05
N PHE A 63 7.04 -9.15 13.03
CA PHE A 63 8.28 -9.88 13.35
C PHE A 63 8.83 -9.46 14.70
N LYS A 64 8.71 -8.16 15.03
CA LYS A 64 9.17 -7.55 16.28
C LYS A 64 8.24 -6.42 16.67
N GLU A 65 8.17 -6.15 17.95
CA GLU A 65 7.41 -5.04 18.50
C GLU A 65 8.04 -3.68 18.14
N ALA A 66 7.19 -2.68 17.94
CA ALA A 66 7.57 -1.29 17.83
C ALA A 66 7.02 -0.55 19.06
N LEU A 67 7.90 0.17 19.75
CA LEU A 67 7.64 0.74 21.10
C LEU A 67 7.47 2.26 21.01
N PRO A 68 6.78 2.87 22.01
CA PRO A 68 6.61 4.31 22.07
C PRO A 68 7.96 5.04 22.15
N GLY A 69 8.02 6.21 21.52
CA GLY A 69 9.21 7.05 21.47
C GLY A 69 10.28 6.58 20.48
N GLN A 70 10.02 5.51 19.72
CA GLN A 70 10.85 5.11 18.58
C GLN A 70 10.40 5.82 17.31
N ASN A 71 11.37 6.09 16.41
CA ASN A 71 11.10 6.42 15.03
C ASN A 71 11.14 5.12 14.20
N ILE A 72 10.19 4.98 13.30
CA ILE A 72 10.19 3.89 12.33
C ILE A 72 10.21 4.44 10.91
N ARG A 73 10.82 3.69 10.01
CA ARG A 73 10.86 3.98 8.57
C ARG A 73 10.04 2.95 7.83
N VAL A 74 9.12 3.42 7.02
CA VAL A 74 8.27 2.55 6.21
C VAL A 74 8.69 2.68 4.75
N SER A 75 9.06 1.54 4.14
CA SER A 75 9.38 1.48 2.72
C SER A 75 8.15 1.26 1.88
N VAL A 76 8.25 1.55 0.59
CA VAL A 76 7.32 1.08 -0.43
C VAL A 76 8.08 0.61 -1.65
N SER A 77 7.69 -0.54 -2.18
CA SER A 77 8.15 -1.08 -3.46
C SER A 77 6.98 -1.69 -4.22
N LEU A 78 7.03 -1.64 -5.54
CA LEU A 78 6.03 -2.24 -6.41
C LEU A 78 6.28 -3.75 -6.49
N ALA A 79 5.35 -4.55 -5.96
CA ALA A 79 5.44 -6.01 -5.95
C ALA A 79 4.71 -6.67 -7.13
N GLY A 80 3.87 -5.91 -7.84
CA GLY A 80 3.21 -6.39 -9.04
C GLY A 80 2.38 -5.30 -9.70
N MET A 81 2.14 -5.48 -11.02
CA MET A 81 1.25 -4.62 -11.79
C MET A 81 0.68 -5.39 -12.98
N SER A 82 -0.57 -5.13 -13.34
CA SER A 82 -1.17 -5.65 -14.57
C SER A 82 -0.72 -4.85 -15.80
N LYS A 83 -0.84 -5.43 -16.98
CA LYS A 83 -0.40 -4.83 -18.25
C LYS A 83 -0.89 -3.39 -18.47
N GLY A 84 -2.19 -3.14 -18.22
CA GLY A 84 -2.80 -1.79 -18.34
C GLY A 84 -2.72 -0.97 -17.05
N GLY A 85 -2.00 -1.45 -16.03
CA GLY A 85 -1.85 -0.76 -14.76
C GLY A 85 -3.10 -0.77 -13.86
N THR A 86 -4.18 -1.46 -14.26
CA THR A 86 -5.43 -1.52 -13.47
C THR A 86 -5.19 -2.05 -12.07
N PHE A 87 -4.44 -3.14 -11.94
CA PHE A 87 -4.10 -3.78 -10.68
C PHE A 87 -2.66 -3.48 -10.31
N PHE A 88 -2.43 -3.29 -9.01
CA PHE A 88 -1.11 -3.10 -8.45
C PHE A 88 -0.98 -3.80 -7.09
N GLU A 89 0.22 -4.25 -6.79
CA GLU A 89 0.59 -4.80 -5.48
C GLU A 89 1.78 -4.03 -4.94
N PHE A 90 1.66 -3.52 -3.70
CA PHE A 90 2.76 -2.89 -2.99
C PHE A 90 3.21 -3.75 -1.82
N GLU A 91 4.52 -3.74 -1.59
CA GLU A 91 5.16 -4.27 -0.41
C GLU A 91 5.71 -3.12 0.43
N HIS A 92 5.34 -3.10 1.71
CA HIS A 92 5.88 -2.20 2.70
C HIS A 92 6.68 -2.99 3.73
N ASN A 93 7.85 -2.50 4.10
CA ASN A 93 8.60 -3.01 5.22
C ASN A 93 8.78 -1.89 6.25
N TYR A 94 8.65 -2.24 7.53
CA TYR A 94 8.77 -1.32 8.65
C TYR A 94 10.08 -1.58 9.36
N TYR A 95 10.92 -0.56 9.48
CA TYR A 95 12.26 -0.67 10.05
C TYR A 95 12.40 0.26 11.26
N ASP A 96 13.10 -0.23 12.29
CA ASP A 96 13.57 0.64 13.36
C ASP A 96 14.71 1.55 12.90
N GLU A 97 15.23 2.39 13.79
CA GLU A 97 16.34 3.31 13.51
C GLU A 97 17.64 2.57 13.13
N LYS A 98 17.80 1.32 13.55
CA LYS A 98 18.94 0.46 13.25
C LYS A 98 18.77 -0.31 11.94
N GLY A 99 17.62 -0.19 11.28
CA GLY A 99 17.31 -0.93 10.06
C GLY A 99 16.79 -2.36 10.29
N THR A 100 16.42 -2.71 11.54
CA THR A 100 15.80 -4.01 11.82
C THR A 100 14.38 -4.02 11.26
N ASN A 101 14.01 -5.05 10.49
CA ASN A 101 12.65 -5.20 9.99
C ASN A 101 11.71 -5.64 11.12
N LEU A 102 10.75 -4.79 11.45
CA LEU A 102 9.77 -5.00 12.51
C LEU A 102 8.49 -5.66 11.99
N ALA A 103 8.09 -5.31 10.77
CA ALA A 103 6.86 -5.81 10.16
C ALA A 103 6.91 -5.68 8.63
N ARG A 104 6.01 -6.39 7.97
CA ARG A 104 5.76 -6.28 6.52
C ARG A 104 4.26 -6.17 6.27
N CYS A 105 3.88 -5.32 5.31
CA CYS A 105 2.53 -5.27 4.75
C CYS A 105 2.57 -5.53 3.25
N GLU A 106 1.82 -6.52 2.80
CA GLU A 106 1.53 -6.76 1.39
C GLU A 106 0.13 -6.24 1.10
N MET A 107 -0.01 -5.38 0.09
CA MET A 107 -1.28 -4.74 -0.25
C MET A 107 -1.58 -4.91 -1.72
N MET A 108 -2.75 -5.44 -2.02
CA MET A 108 -3.30 -5.53 -3.38
C MET A 108 -4.39 -4.49 -3.58
N GLY A 109 -4.30 -3.75 -4.67
CA GLY A 109 -5.26 -2.72 -5.01
C GLY A 109 -5.53 -2.62 -6.50
N ALA A 110 -6.41 -1.69 -6.85
CA ALA A 110 -6.71 -1.33 -8.22
C ALA A 110 -7.01 0.16 -8.35
N TRP A 111 -6.97 0.65 -9.58
CA TRP A 111 -7.51 1.96 -9.90
C TRP A 111 -8.98 1.86 -10.27
N MET A 112 -9.75 2.82 -9.84
CA MET A 112 -11.17 2.93 -10.07
C MET A 112 -11.51 4.30 -10.65
N ASN A 113 -12.37 4.31 -11.66
CA ASN A 113 -12.98 5.54 -12.15
C ASN A 113 -13.97 6.06 -11.10
N LEU A 114 -13.77 7.27 -10.60
CA LEU A 114 -14.52 7.84 -9.49
C LEU A 114 -15.99 8.14 -9.84
N LYS A 115 -16.28 8.39 -11.13
CA LYS A 115 -17.64 8.68 -11.61
C LYS A 115 -18.46 7.40 -11.84
N THR A 116 -17.87 6.43 -12.56
CA THR A 116 -18.58 5.20 -12.94
C THR A 116 -18.49 4.09 -11.88
N ARG A 117 -17.59 4.24 -10.92
CA ARG A 117 -17.28 3.24 -9.86
C ARG A 117 -16.81 1.89 -10.39
N LYS A 118 -16.28 1.87 -11.61
CA LYS A 118 -15.72 0.69 -12.27
C LYS A 118 -14.18 0.75 -12.26
N LEU A 119 -13.55 -0.41 -12.38
CA LEU A 119 -12.10 -0.52 -12.55
C LEU A 119 -11.66 0.29 -13.78
N ALA A 120 -10.49 0.89 -13.69
CA ALA A 120 -9.90 1.73 -14.73
C ALA A 120 -8.43 1.35 -14.96
N GLU A 121 -8.00 1.44 -16.20
CA GLU A 121 -6.59 1.41 -16.55
C GLU A 121 -5.92 2.75 -16.23
N LEU A 122 -4.63 2.72 -15.96
CA LEU A 122 -3.85 3.93 -15.81
C LEU A 122 -3.69 4.65 -17.18
N PRO A 123 -3.77 5.99 -17.20
CA PRO A 123 -3.28 6.74 -18.35
C PRO A 123 -1.82 6.36 -18.68
N SER A 124 -1.49 6.32 -19.97
CA SER A 124 -0.15 5.89 -20.44
C SER A 124 1.01 6.63 -19.78
N THR A 125 0.82 7.92 -19.50
CA THR A 125 1.81 8.75 -18.79
C THR A 125 2.10 8.26 -17.38
N LEU A 126 1.06 7.91 -16.62
CA LEU A 126 1.23 7.34 -15.27
C LEU A 126 1.77 5.92 -15.34
N LEU A 127 1.28 5.10 -16.26
CA LEU A 127 1.76 3.73 -16.44
C LEU A 127 3.28 3.71 -16.70
N SER A 128 3.79 4.61 -17.54
CA SER A 128 5.23 4.75 -17.79
C SER A 128 6.01 5.11 -16.54
N GLN A 129 5.49 6.01 -15.70
CA GLN A 129 6.13 6.35 -14.42
C GLN A 129 6.23 5.15 -13.50
N PHE A 130 5.18 4.31 -13.42
CA PHE A 130 5.21 3.09 -12.61
C PHE A 130 6.18 2.02 -13.15
N GLN A 131 6.56 2.05 -14.42
CA GLN A 131 7.58 1.14 -14.96
C GLN A 131 8.97 1.43 -14.41
N GLU A 132 9.25 2.68 -14.07
CA GLU A 132 10.54 3.18 -13.58
C GLU A 132 10.72 3.08 -12.05
N VAL A 133 9.65 2.74 -11.30
CA VAL A 133 9.75 2.69 -9.84
C VAL A 133 10.50 1.45 -9.35
N ASN A 134 10.97 1.51 -8.10
CA ASN A 134 11.63 0.41 -7.43
C ASN A 134 10.69 -0.79 -7.29
N LYS A 135 11.08 -1.91 -7.89
CA LYS A 135 10.34 -3.17 -7.83
C LYS A 135 10.85 -4.03 -6.70
N SER A 136 9.95 -4.79 -6.06
CA SER A 136 10.35 -5.80 -5.09
C SER A 136 11.06 -6.97 -5.79
N VAL A 137 11.80 -7.77 -5.04
CA VAL A 137 12.50 -8.96 -5.57
C VAL A 137 11.51 -10.01 -6.12
N ASN A 138 10.25 -9.97 -5.67
CA ASN A 138 9.20 -10.90 -6.08
C ASN A 138 8.19 -10.26 -7.06
N TYR A 139 8.62 -9.20 -7.77
CA TYR A 139 7.74 -8.52 -8.72
C TYR A 139 7.15 -9.48 -9.75
N LYS A 140 5.86 -9.38 -10.00
CA LYS A 140 5.13 -10.19 -10.98
C LYS A 140 4.12 -9.38 -11.79
N GLU A 141 3.76 -9.89 -12.96
CA GLU A 141 2.59 -9.38 -13.70
C GLU A 141 1.31 -9.89 -13.04
N LEU A 142 0.37 -8.97 -12.78
CA LEU A 142 -0.89 -9.25 -12.10
C LEU A 142 -2.03 -9.49 -13.09
N SER A 143 -2.99 -10.27 -12.62
CA SER A 143 -4.25 -10.55 -13.30
C SER A 143 -5.44 -10.46 -12.33
N THR A 144 -6.65 -10.62 -12.84
CA THR A 144 -7.86 -10.68 -12.01
C THR A 144 -7.84 -11.81 -10.96
N LYS A 145 -7.07 -12.87 -11.19
CA LYS A 145 -6.91 -13.99 -10.25
C LYS A 145 -6.19 -13.57 -8.97
N ASP A 146 -5.33 -12.56 -9.05
CA ASP A 146 -4.56 -12.06 -7.91
C ASP A 146 -5.41 -11.20 -6.96
N THR A 147 -6.56 -10.68 -7.39
CA THR A 147 -7.43 -9.80 -6.60
C THR A 147 -8.08 -10.49 -5.40
N ARG A 148 -8.12 -11.81 -5.39
CA ARG A 148 -8.74 -12.63 -4.34
C ARG A 148 -7.81 -13.76 -3.91
N LYS A 149 -6.79 -13.39 -3.14
CA LYS A 149 -5.82 -14.34 -2.59
C LYS A 149 -6.55 -15.51 -1.89
N TRP A 150 -6.14 -16.75 -2.16
CA TRP A 150 -6.73 -17.99 -1.61
C TRP A 150 -8.24 -18.16 -1.89
N ASN A 151 -8.74 -17.69 -3.02
CA ASN A 151 -10.15 -17.82 -3.42
C ASN A 151 -11.15 -17.29 -2.38
N LYS A 152 -10.79 -16.24 -1.64
CA LYS A 152 -11.72 -15.59 -0.70
C LYS A 152 -12.81 -14.87 -1.48
N ILE A 153 -14.02 -15.40 -1.41
CA ILE A 153 -15.23 -14.83 -2.04
C ILE A 153 -16.21 -14.37 -0.97
N PRO A 154 -17.01 -13.33 -1.24
CA PRO A 154 -18.06 -12.92 -0.30
C PRO A 154 -19.09 -14.02 -0.10
N LYS A 155 -19.67 -14.05 1.09
CA LYS A 155 -20.85 -14.85 1.42
C LYS A 155 -21.91 -13.90 1.97
N ASP A 156 -23.05 -13.83 1.29
CA ASP A 156 -24.15 -13.01 1.72
C ASP A 156 -24.86 -13.67 2.91
N LEU A 157 -25.35 -12.84 3.83
CA LEU A 157 -26.20 -13.30 4.92
C LEU A 157 -27.65 -13.23 4.45
N ASN A 158 -28.34 -14.36 4.46
CA ASN A 158 -29.79 -14.40 4.26
C ASN A 158 -30.48 -13.97 5.58
N LEU A 159 -31.08 -12.77 5.58
CA LEU A 159 -31.85 -12.19 6.69
C LEU A 159 -33.32 -12.52 6.54
#